data_958dbfceabbaff94381e5f145363a442
#
_entry.id   958dbfceabbaff94381e5f145363a442
#
_cell.length_a   1.000
_cell.length_b   1.000
_cell.length_c   1.000
_cell.angle_alpha   90.00
_cell.angle_beta   90.00
_cell.angle_gamma   90.00
#
_symmetry.space_group_name_H-M   'P 1'
#
loop_
_entity.id
_entity.type
_entity.pdbx_description
1 polymer ?
#
loop_
_entity_poly.entity_id
_entity_poly.type
_entity_poly.pdbx_seq_one_letter_code
_entity_poly.pdbx_strand_id
1 'polypeptide(L)'
;MASINTVMPAISRHKDRCRTGHKCSSTAPVNASQYTVFANGKPILVKGNRVAPHFILKPGDPPKCIPHKAKLSGSSRSVFVRGIGVGRRGDRADRGAMTGASFDVFAG
;
A
#
# COMPACT_ATOMS: atom_id res chain seq x y z
N MET A 1 -15.92 -28.14 14.31
CA MET A 1 -15.01 -27.06 14.68
C MET A 1 -15.00 -26.00 13.61
N ALA A 2 -15.24 -24.81 14.01
CA ALA A 2 -15.12 -23.72 13.07
C ALA A 2 -13.66 -23.60 12.64
N SER A 3 -13.42 -23.81 11.40
CA SER A 3 -12.15 -23.43 10.84
C SER A 3 -12.07 -21.91 10.93
N ILE A 4 -11.13 -21.45 11.70
CA ILE A 4 -10.82 -20.05 11.68
C ILE A 4 -10.05 -19.81 10.41
N ASN A 5 -10.73 -19.29 9.43
CA ASN A 5 -10.07 -18.79 8.25
C ASN A 5 -9.35 -17.51 8.64
N THR A 6 -8.21 -17.67 9.26
CA THR A 6 -7.31 -16.55 9.39
C THR A 6 -6.68 -16.35 8.04
N VAL A 7 -7.31 -15.52 7.25
CA VAL A 7 -6.71 -15.10 5.99
C VAL A 7 -5.56 -14.19 6.33
N MET A 8 -4.33 -14.70 6.19
CA MET A 8 -3.16 -13.84 6.27
C MET A 8 -3.09 -13.04 4.97
N PRO A 9 -3.09 -11.70 5.05
CA PRO A 9 -3.01 -10.89 3.85
C PRO A 9 -1.69 -11.09 3.09
N ALA A 10 -1.76 -10.97 1.79
CA ALA A 10 -0.58 -11.04 0.94
C ALA A 10 0.30 -9.80 1.13
N ILE A 11 1.61 -9.98 1.16
CA ILE A 11 2.58 -8.91 1.32
C ILE A 11 2.61 -8.04 0.06
N SER A 12 2.59 -6.72 0.26
CA SER A 12 2.77 -5.73 -0.81
C SER A 12 4.24 -5.44 -1.04
N ARG A 13 4.60 -5.11 -2.29
CA ARG A 13 5.97 -4.95 -2.73
C ARG A 13 6.13 -3.65 -3.51
N HIS A 14 7.37 -3.26 -3.74
CA HIS A 14 7.72 -2.07 -4.51
C HIS A 14 6.94 -2.00 -5.82
N LYS A 15 6.31 -0.86 -6.06
CA LYS A 15 5.46 -0.57 -7.23
C LYS A 15 4.10 -1.25 -7.21
N ASP A 16 3.79 -2.05 -6.20
CA ASP A 16 2.42 -2.53 -6.03
C ASP A 16 1.49 -1.33 -5.82
N ARG A 17 0.30 -1.42 -6.38
CA ARG A 17 -0.59 -0.27 -6.44
C ARG A 17 -1.57 -0.27 -5.28
N CYS A 18 -1.98 0.93 -4.91
CA CYS A 18 -3.08 1.13 -3.98
C CYS A 18 -4.23 1.84 -4.68
N ARG A 19 -5.41 1.69 -4.10
CA ARG A 19 -6.55 2.52 -4.43
C ARG A 19 -6.43 3.80 -3.62
N THR A 20 -6.41 4.95 -4.28
CA THR A 20 -6.16 6.23 -3.60
C THR A 20 -7.41 6.82 -2.95
N GLY A 21 -8.60 6.45 -3.43
CA GLY A 21 -9.85 7.09 -3.03
C GLY A 21 -10.11 8.43 -3.72
N HIS A 22 -9.30 8.81 -4.68
CA HIS A 22 -9.41 10.08 -5.39
C HIS A 22 -9.87 9.88 -6.84
N LYS A 23 -10.73 10.78 -7.32
CA LYS A 23 -11.28 10.67 -8.68
C LYS A 23 -10.26 10.96 -9.78
N CYS A 24 -9.36 11.90 -9.56
CA CYS A 24 -8.36 12.29 -10.57
C CYS A 24 -7.30 11.20 -10.80
N SER A 25 -6.96 10.45 -9.76
CA SER A 25 -6.00 9.36 -9.82
C SER A 25 -6.51 8.25 -8.91
N SER A 26 -7.31 7.33 -9.46
CA SER A 26 -7.96 6.30 -8.66
C SER A 26 -6.99 5.27 -8.10
N THR A 27 -5.85 5.06 -8.73
CA THR A 27 -4.78 4.16 -8.27
C THR A 27 -3.43 4.83 -8.39
N ALA A 28 -2.47 4.39 -7.58
CA ALA A 28 -1.09 4.85 -7.66
C ALA A 28 -0.15 3.77 -7.14
N PRO A 29 1.09 3.68 -7.66
CA PRO A 29 2.08 2.76 -7.13
C PRO A 29 2.65 3.27 -5.81
N VAL A 30 3.11 2.34 -4.97
CA VAL A 30 3.76 2.65 -3.71
C VAL A 30 5.23 2.26 -3.80
N ASN A 31 6.12 3.15 -3.38
CA ASN A 31 7.55 2.96 -3.51
C ASN A 31 8.15 2.46 -2.20
N ALA A 32 8.98 1.40 -2.29
CA ALA A 32 9.69 0.86 -1.15
C ALA A 32 10.78 1.83 -0.68
N SER A 33 11.10 1.75 0.62
CA SER A 33 12.19 2.50 1.23
C SER A 33 13.34 1.61 1.68
N GLN A 34 13.21 0.28 1.55
CA GLN A 34 14.24 -0.68 1.91
C GLN A 34 14.46 -1.64 0.74
N TYR A 35 15.69 -2.11 0.59
CA TYR A 35 16.09 -2.95 -0.52
C TYR A 35 16.92 -4.15 -0.04
N THR A 36 16.59 -4.68 1.14
CA THR A 36 17.29 -5.83 1.73
C THR A 36 16.40 -7.05 1.90
N VAL A 37 15.08 -6.86 1.99
CA VAL A 37 14.12 -7.96 2.11
C VAL A 37 13.16 -7.90 0.94
N PHE A 38 12.99 -9.03 0.27
CA PHE A 38 12.26 -9.10 -1.00
C PHE A 38 11.16 -10.16 -0.96
N ALA A 39 10.14 -9.95 -1.77
CA ALA A 39 9.14 -10.96 -2.09
C ALA A 39 8.97 -10.96 -3.61
N ASN A 40 9.08 -12.14 -4.23
CA ASN A 40 9.00 -12.29 -5.69
C ASN A 40 10.00 -11.38 -6.44
N GLY A 41 11.20 -11.21 -5.89
CA GLY A 41 12.23 -10.37 -6.49
C GLY A 41 12.02 -8.87 -6.36
N LYS A 42 11.03 -8.43 -5.59
CA LYS A 42 10.73 -7.01 -5.36
C LYS A 42 10.88 -6.65 -3.89
N PRO A 43 11.43 -5.47 -3.57
CA PRO A 43 11.51 -5.03 -2.18
C PRO A 43 10.14 -4.99 -1.52
N ILE A 44 10.05 -5.46 -0.27
CA ILE A 44 8.81 -5.45 0.49
C ILE A 44 8.50 -4.03 0.95
N LEU A 45 7.23 -3.65 0.88
CA LEU A 45 6.74 -2.39 1.40
C LEU A 45 6.62 -2.44 2.93
N VAL A 46 6.86 -1.31 3.56
CA VAL A 46 6.69 -1.14 5.00
C VAL A 46 5.86 0.11 5.28
N LYS A 47 5.28 0.17 6.47
CA LYS A 47 4.51 1.34 6.90
C LYS A 47 5.33 2.62 6.72
N GLY A 48 4.70 3.67 6.22
CA GLY A 48 5.34 4.94 5.94
C GLY A 48 5.88 5.07 4.53
N ASN A 49 5.88 4.00 3.74
CA ASN A 49 6.30 4.09 2.34
C ASN A 49 5.41 5.04 1.57
N ARG A 50 6.02 5.79 0.65
CA ARG A 50 5.31 6.85 -0.06
C ARG A 50 4.54 6.29 -1.24
N VAL A 51 3.26 6.68 -1.30
CA VAL A 51 2.47 6.56 -2.52
C VAL A 51 3.03 7.54 -3.52
N ALA A 52 3.26 7.11 -4.76
CA ALA A 52 3.78 7.99 -5.80
C ALA A 52 2.89 9.22 -5.94
N PRO A 53 3.47 10.40 -6.23
CA PRO A 53 2.66 11.60 -6.43
C PRO A 53 1.56 11.37 -7.45
N HIS A 54 0.36 11.78 -7.11
CA HIS A 54 -0.83 11.62 -7.94
C HIS A 54 -1.73 12.84 -7.75
N PHE A 55 -2.89 12.84 -8.38
CA PHE A 55 -3.76 14.01 -8.40
C PHE A 55 -5.03 13.78 -7.61
N ILE A 56 -5.46 14.83 -6.89
CA ILE A 56 -6.75 14.87 -6.23
C ILE A 56 -7.60 15.97 -6.84
N LEU A 57 -8.91 15.81 -6.74
CA LEU A 57 -9.84 16.83 -7.24
C LEU A 57 -9.97 17.96 -6.23
N LYS A 58 -9.57 19.15 -6.62
CA LYS A 58 -9.81 20.36 -5.85
C LYS A 58 -11.14 20.95 -6.29
N PRO A 59 -12.12 21.12 -5.37
CA PRO A 59 -13.38 21.75 -5.70
C PRO A 59 -13.15 23.18 -6.19
N GLY A 60 -13.96 23.60 -7.13
CA GLY A 60 -13.89 24.94 -7.70
C GLY A 60 -14.76 25.04 -8.93
N ASP A 61 -14.71 26.19 -9.58
CA ASP A 61 -15.45 26.45 -10.80
C ASP A 61 -14.50 26.99 -11.88
N PRO A 62 -13.97 26.10 -12.75
CA PRO A 62 -14.16 24.64 -12.77
C PRO A 62 -13.31 23.91 -11.73
N PRO A 63 -13.70 22.68 -11.33
CA PRO A 63 -12.84 21.88 -10.46
C PRO A 63 -11.55 21.49 -11.17
N LYS A 64 -10.47 21.33 -10.41
CA LYS A 64 -9.13 21.02 -10.95
C LYS A 64 -8.51 19.82 -10.25
N CYS A 65 -7.74 19.04 -11.01
CA CYS A 65 -6.89 18.00 -10.44
C CYS A 65 -5.55 18.64 -10.03
N ILE A 66 -5.18 18.51 -8.76
CA ILE A 66 -3.94 19.07 -8.22
C ILE A 66 -3.04 17.96 -7.69
N PRO A 67 -1.71 18.17 -7.66
CA PRO A 67 -0.79 17.18 -7.12
C PRO A 67 -1.05 16.88 -5.65
N HIS A 68 -0.85 15.62 -5.26
CA HIS A 68 -1.07 15.13 -3.90
C HIS A 68 -0.05 14.08 -3.56
N LYS A 69 0.35 14.04 -2.28
CA LYS A 69 1.26 13.05 -1.73
C LYS A 69 0.59 12.31 -0.59
N ALA A 70 0.89 11.04 -0.45
CA ALA A 70 0.31 10.20 0.59
C ALA A 70 1.29 9.11 1.01
N LYS A 71 0.93 8.35 2.04
CA LYS A 71 1.77 7.28 2.59
C LYS A 71 0.94 6.04 2.85
N LEU A 72 1.61 4.89 2.85
CA LEU A 72 1.08 3.64 3.37
C LEU A 72 1.02 3.77 4.89
N SER A 73 -0.17 3.74 5.47
CA SER A 73 -0.38 3.93 6.90
C SER A 73 -0.74 2.64 7.63
N GLY A 74 -1.27 1.64 6.94
CA GLY A 74 -1.56 0.33 7.52
C GLY A 74 -0.37 -0.61 7.37
N SER A 75 -0.27 -1.60 8.25
CA SER A 75 0.78 -2.60 8.20
C SER A 75 0.48 -3.78 9.10
N SER A 76 1.28 -4.85 8.97
CA SER A 76 1.28 -5.95 9.91
C SER A 76 1.69 -5.47 11.30
N ARG A 77 1.11 -6.07 12.33
CA ARG A 77 1.50 -5.86 13.74
C ARG A 77 2.40 -6.97 14.26
N SER A 78 2.71 -7.96 13.44
CA SER A 78 3.48 -9.13 13.86
C SER A 78 4.67 -9.43 12.96
N VAL A 79 4.70 -8.91 11.75
CA VAL A 79 5.80 -9.13 10.81
C VAL A 79 6.44 -7.79 10.47
N PHE A 80 7.75 -7.71 10.65
CA PHE A 80 8.50 -6.47 10.55
C PHE A 80 9.72 -6.62 9.66
N VAL A 81 10.09 -5.52 9.02
CA VAL A 81 11.36 -5.36 8.32
C VAL A 81 12.03 -4.15 8.93
N ARG A 82 13.23 -4.33 9.51
CA ARG A 82 13.97 -3.28 10.21
C ARG A 82 13.13 -2.57 11.28
N GLY A 83 12.31 -3.35 12.00
CA GLY A 83 11.48 -2.82 13.07
C GLY A 83 10.21 -2.10 12.61
N ILE A 84 9.92 -2.11 11.30
CA ILE A 84 8.74 -1.43 10.74
C ILE A 84 7.81 -2.49 10.16
N GLY A 85 6.51 -2.40 10.48
CA GLY A 85 5.52 -3.38 10.01
C GLY A 85 5.43 -3.44 8.49
N VAL A 86 5.37 -4.65 7.95
CA VAL A 86 5.27 -4.84 6.50
C VAL A 86 3.89 -4.46 5.97
N GLY A 87 3.85 -3.90 4.76
CA GLY A 87 2.61 -3.56 4.08
C GLY A 87 1.98 -4.79 3.43
N ARG A 88 0.65 -4.82 3.40
CA ARG A 88 -0.11 -5.97 2.90
C ARG A 88 -1.30 -5.50 2.10
N ARG A 89 -1.85 -6.40 1.27
CA ARG A 89 -3.12 -6.13 0.61
C ARG A 89 -4.18 -5.76 1.65
N GLY A 90 -4.95 -4.71 1.38
CA GLY A 90 -5.98 -4.23 2.28
C GLY A 90 -5.50 -3.23 3.32
N ASP A 91 -4.19 -3.07 3.50
CA ASP A 91 -3.65 -2.06 4.41
C ASP A 91 -3.92 -0.65 3.89
N ARG A 92 -4.26 0.24 4.80
CA ARG A 92 -4.63 1.60 4.42
C ARG A 92 -3.49 2.35 3.78
N ALA A 93 -3.78 2.95 2.64
CA ALA A 93 -2.87 3.81 1.90
C ALA A 93 -3.69 4.96 1.32
N ASP A 94 -3.27 6.20 1.57
CA ASP A 94 -4.03 7.40 1.21
C ASP A 94 -5.46 7.30 1.79
N ARG A 95 -6.48 7.49 1.00
CA ARG A 95 -7.89 7.30 1.40
C ARG A 95 -8.45 5.95 0.98
N GLY A 96 -7.62 5.09 0.47
CA GLY A 96 -7.99 3.75 0.04
C GLY A 96 -7.16 2.69 0.72
N ALA A 97 -6.79 1.67 -0.02
CA ALA A 97 -6.05 0.53 0.51
C ALA A 97 -5.18 -0.09 -0.56
N MET A 98 -4.16 -0.84 -0.12
CA MET A 98 -3.32 -1.62 -1.02
C MET A 98 -4.16 -2.66 -1.74
N THR A 99 -4.02 -2.73 -3.05
CA THR A 99 -4.65 -3.74 -3.89
C THR A 99 -3.61 -4.70 -4.49
N GLY A 100 -2.42 -4.19 -4.81
CA GLY A 100 -1.33 -5.02 -5.32
C GLY A 100 -0.59 -5.74 -4.20
N ALA A 101 -0.25 -6.99 -4.44
CA ALA A 101 0.49 -7.79 -3.47
C ALA A 101 1.02 -9.07 -4.11
N SER A 102 1.89 -9.77 -3.39
CA SER A 102 2.37 -11.09 -3.76
C SER A 102 1.21 -12.07 -3.89
N PHE A 103 1.38 -13.06 -4.77
CA PHE A 103 0.42 -14.17 -4.89
C PHE A 103 0.77 -15.36 -3.99
N ASP A 104 1.93 -15.37 -3.34
CA ASP A 104 2.40 -16.52 -2.56
C ASP A 104 3.15 -16.17 -1.26
N VAL A 105 3.33 -14.88 -0.92
CA VAL A 105 3.98 -14.44 0.32
C VAL A 105 2.99 -13.66 1.16
N PHE A 106 2.82 -14.07 2.42
CA PHE A 106 1.78 -13.56 3.30
C PHE A 106 2.35 -13.12 4.65
N ALA A 107 1.66 -12.20 5.32
CA ALA A 107 1.99 -11.76 6.67
C ALA A 107 0.73 -11.48 7.47
N GLY A 108 0.70 -12.00 8.66
CA GLY A 108 -0.43 -11.78 9.58
C GLY A 108 -0.48 -10.38 10.20
#